data_0c25271c2a640c6a3afa8515873f72fb
#
_entry.id   0c25271c2a640c6a3afa8515873f72fb
#
_cell.length_a   1.000
_cell.length_b   1.000
_cell.length_c   1.000
_cell.angle_alpha   90.00
_cell.angle_beta   90.00
_cell.angle_gamma   90.00
#
_symmetry.space_group_name_H-M   'P 1'
#
loop_
_entity.id
_entity.type
_entity.pdbx_description
1 polymer ?
#
loop_
_entity_poly.entity_id
_entity_poly.type
_entity_poly.pdbx_seq_one_letter_code
_entity_poly.pdbx_strand_id
1 'polypeptide(L)'
;RIEAVADKIARLVRLRHMPRAERQVAIVLPDYPGAGGRAAYAVGLDVPASVLAALSDLDSAGYTVEDFPEDSRVLLARLTDPSAGLSLTLDDYDRFLAALPECVGATTREAWGRPEDDPDFRDGAFRFQAARFGNVVAALPPDRGKTTDRRADYHDPVLPPRHALLAFGLWLQHELRADAVLHLGAHGTLEWLPGHAVALTAACFPEAVLGALPVFYPFIVSNPGEAAQAKRRVAAVTIGHLPPLLTGTEMSGAALELEQLVDEYAIADGLDTRRRNRLAGLIVDKAKETGLAAEAGLAQGECEQEALRKIDTWLCDLKDVAVKDGLHIFGRDAHTDDALWLACAGTERTALLDALDGKRVKPGPAGAPARGRRDVLPTGRNLYTADPRVLPTQTAMELGARAAGEIVRGYMQEHGEMPRSLVIDLWGSSTLRTGGEEIAQGLALMGCRPVWDPATGRVAGVEVLPPASMGRPRVDVTFRISGLFRDLFPAQIALLDAAVKLVAARNEDAEENPLAAAVKETGTEAPERIFGNAPGAYGAGIEDLLGSESAGPVSDEAWSAAYLAATSYVYGGAEGTGTARRGAFAD
;
A
#
# COMPACT_ATOMS: atom_id res chain seq x y z
N ARG A 1 2.95 10.06 19.52
CA ARG A 1 2.33 9.86 18.20
C ARG A 1 1.63 11.11 17.68
N ILE A 2 0.80 11.77 18.49
CA ILE A 2 0.12 13.03 18.09
C ILE A 2 1.16 14.09 17.72
N GLU A 3 2.17 14.29 18.54
CA GLU A 3 3.29 15.22 18.29
C GLU A 3 4.02 14.89 16.99
N ALA A 4 4.38 13.62 16.74
CA ALA A 4 5.06 13.22 15.51
C ALA A 4 4.22 13.50 14.25
N VAL A 5 2.90 13.33 14.31
CA VAL A 5 2.00 13.69 13.21
C VAL A 5 1.93 15.22 13.05
N ALA A 6 1.83 15.95 14.16
CA ALA A 6 1.83 17.41 14.14
C ALA A 6 3.13 17.97 13.55
N ASP A 7 4.28 17.39 13.89
CA ASP A 7 5.59 17.79 13.35
C ASP A 7 5.68 17.55 11.84
N LYS A 8 5.20 16.38 11.35
CA LYS A 8 5.13 16.10 9.89
C LYS A 8 4.25 17.12 9.17
N ILE A 9 3.09 17.46 9.74
CA ILE A 9 2.19 18.49 9.18
C ILE A 9 2.88 19.86 9.20
N ALA A 10 3.51 20.23 10.31
CA ALA A 10 4.23 21.50 10.43
C ALA A 10 5.36 21.63 9.39
N ARG A 11 6.11 20.54 9.13
CA ARG A 11 7.14 20.50 8.09
C ARG A 11 6.56 20.71 6.68
N LEU A 12 5.44 20.08 6.35
CA LEU A 12 4.75 20.30 5.07
C LEU A 12 4.21 21.73 4.93
N VAL A 13 3.66 22.29 6.00
CA VAL A 13 3.20 23.69 6.03
C VAL A 13 4.38 24.65 5.85
N ARG A 14 5.50 24.41 6.54
CA ARG A 14 6.73 25.19 6.36
C ARG A 14 7.23 25.13 4.92
N LEU A 15 7.31 23.93 4.34
CA LEU A 15 7.74 23.71 2.95
C LEU A 15 6.87 24.52 1.98
N ARG A 16 5.55 24.59 2.21
CA ARG A 16 4.61 25.36 1.38
C ARG A 16 4.86 26.86 1.41
N HIS A 17 5.30 27.40 2.53
CA HIS A 17 5.51 28.85 2.72
C HIS A 17 6.95 29.31 2.49
N MET A 18 7.91 28.38 2.44
CA MET A 18 9.32 28.69 2.21
C MET A 18 9.57 28.98 0.74
N PRO A 19 10.31 30.06 0.41
CA PRO A 19 10.75 30.33 -0.96
C PRO A 19 11.56 29.16 -1.53
N ARG A 20 11.35 28.82 -2.80
CA ARG A 20 12.05 27.69 -3.44
C ARG A 20 13.57 27.80 -3.36
N ALA A 21 14.11 29.01 -3.52
CA ALA A 21 15.55 29.26 -3.45
C ALA A 21 16.19 28.97 -2.07
N GLU A 22 15.38 28.95 -1.00
CA GLU A 22 15.88 28.72 0.36
C GLU A 22 15.75 27.25 0.80
N ARG A 23 14.99 26.41 0.05
CA ARG A 23 14.72 25.03 0.42
C ARG A 23 15.96 24.16 0.29
N GLN A 24 16.23 23.36 1.33
CA GLN A 24 17.27 22.34 1.33
C GLN A 24 16.63 21.00 0.93
N VAL A 25 16.99 20.47 -0.23
CA VAL A 25 16.42 19.21 -0.75
C VAL A 25 17.50 18.14 -0.77
N ALA A 26 17.20 16.99 -0.17
CA ALA A 26 18.06 15.81 -0.28
C ALA A 26 17.47 14.86 -1.33
N ILE A 27 18.21 14.58 -2.39
CA ILE A 27 17.90 13.55 -3.39
C ILE A 27 18.61 12.28 -2.96
N VAL A 28 17.84 11.26 -2.55
CA VAL A 28 18.36 9.96 -2.14
C VAL A 28 18.21 8.98 -3.31
N LEU A 29 19.35 8.44 -3.75
CA LEU A 29 19.38 7.46 -4.83
C LEU A 29 19.24 6.07 -4.24
N PRO A 30 18.36 5.19 -4.73
CA PRO A 30 18.28 3.82 -4.28
C PRO A 30 19.57 3.06 -4.65
N ASP A 31 19.93 2.12 -3.82
CA ASP A 31 21.04 1.22 -4.08
C ASP A 31 20.57 -0.23 -3.87
N TYR A 32 19.93 -0.78 -4.90
CA TYR A 32 19.40 -2.14 -4.83
C TYR A 32 20.53 -3.17 -4.73
N PRO A 33 20.49 -4.08 -3.76
CA PRO A 33 21.60 -4.97 -3.40
C PRO A 33 21.87 -6.11 -4.39
N GLY A 34 21.30 -6.07 -5.58
CA GLY A 34 21.23 -7.21 -6.51
C GLY A 34 22.57 -7.70 -7.06
N ALA A 35 23.50 -6.83 -7.42
CA ALA A 35 24.82 -7.21 -7.94
C ALA A 35 25.85 -6.12 -7.69
N GLY A 36 27.10 -6.49 -7.45
CA GLY A 36 28.19 -5.53 -7.33
C GLY A 36 28.30 -4.64 -8.58
N GLY A 37 28.45 -3.33 -8.39
CA GLY A 37 28.55 -2.34 -9.47
C GLY A 37 27.23 -1.69 -9.91
N ARG A 38 26.11 -1.95 -9.23
CA ARG A 38 24.80 -1.32 -9.49
C ARG A 38 24.47 -0.19 -8.50
N ALA A 39 25.42 0.69 -8.23
CA ALA A 39 25.14 1.91 -7.45
C ALA A 39 24.06 2.75 -8.15
N ALA A 40 23.14 3.31 -7.38
CA ALA A 40 22.01 4.10 -7.89
C ALA A 40 21.07 3.33 -8.85
N TYR A 41 20.72 2.11 -8.49
CA TYR A 41 19.88 1.26 -9.32
C TYR A 41 18.44 1.19 -8.78
N ALA A 42 17.46 1.36 -9.67
CA ALA A 42 16.06 1.07 -9.41
C ALA A 42 15.44 0.38 -10.63
N VAL A 43 14.48 -0.54 -10.37
CA VAL A 43 13.79 -1.26 -11.45
C VAL A 43 13.10 -0.28 -12.40
N GLY A 44 13.44 -0.39 -13.68
CA GLY A 44 12.78 0.36 -14.75
C GLY A 44 13.13 1.86 -14.84
N LEU A 45 13.97 2.40 -13.96
CA LEU A 45 14.34 3.82 -13.92
C LEU A 45 15.85 4.02 -14.12
N ASP A 46 16.24 4.88 -15.04
CA ASP A 46 17.59 5.42 -15.11
C ASP A 46 17.73 6.48 -14.01
N VAL A 47 18.21 6.04 -12.83
CA VAL A 47 18.29 6.91 -11.64
C VAL A 47 19.31 8.04 -11.84
N PRO A 48 20.55 7.82 -12.30
CA PRO A 48 21.47 8.91 -12.51
C PRO A 48 20.97 9.97 -13.49
N ALA A 49 20.41 9.55 -14.63
CA ALA A 49 19.82 10.48 -15.60
C ALA A 49 18.57 11.20 -15.02
N SER A 50 17.79 10.51 -14.20
CA SER A 50 16.63 11.11 -13.50
C SER A 50 17.04 12.12 -12.44
N VAL A 51 18.17 11.92 -11.75
CA VAL A 51 18.75 12.93 -10.83
C VAL A 51 19.13 14.18 -11.60
N LEU A 52 19.85 14.06 -12.73
CA LEU A 52 20.22 15.20 -13.57
C LEU A 52 19.00 15.93 -14.11
N ALA A 53 17.98 15.18 -14.54
CA ALA A 53 16.70 15.72 -14.97
C ALA A 53 16.01 16.50 -13.84
N ALA A 54 15.96 15.94 -12.62
CA ALA A 54 15.39 16.60 -11.46
C ALA A 54 16.17 17.88 -11.06
N LEU A 55 17.50 17.85 -11.07
CA LEU A 55 18.34 19.04 -10.81
C LEU A 55 18.03 20.15 -11.80
N SER A 56 17.95 19.84 -13.09
CA SER A 56 17.60 20.80 -14.15
C SER A 56 16.18 21.36 -13.99
N ASP A 57 15.21 20.50 -13.62
CA ASP A 57 13.83 20.93 -13.39
C ASP A 57 13.70 21.81 -12.13
N LEU A 58 14.47 21.52 -11.07
CA LEU A 58 14.53 22.32 -9.85
C LEU A 58 15.16 23.69 -10.12
N ASP A 59 16.29 23.75 -10.84
CA ASP A 59 16.93 24.98 -11.26
C ASP A 59 15.96 25.86 -12.06
N SER A 60 15.34 25.30 -13.10
CA SER A 60 14.33 25.96 -13.93
C SER A 60 13.12 26.45 -13.13
N ALA A 61 12.82 25.79 -12.01
CA ALA A 61 11.72 26.15 -11.11
C ALA A 61 12.10 27.20 -10.06
N GLY A 62 13.37 27.64 -10.01
CA GLY A 62 13.85 28.68 -9.10
C GLY A 62 14.34 28.16 -7.74
N TYR A 63 14.76 26.90 -7.65
CA TYR A 63 15.59 26.41 -6.54
C TYR A 63 17.03 26.85 -6.76
N THR A 64 17.80 26.99 -5.67
CA THR A 64 19.23 27.26 -5.77
C THR A 64 19.95 25.95 -6.07
N VAL A 65 20.23 25.72 -7.35
CA VAL A 65 21.00 24.57 -7.86
C VAL A 65 22.22 25.09 -8.56
N GLU A 66 23.42 24.60 -8.17
CA GLU A 66 24.67 25.11 -8.67
C GLU A 66 25.59 23.95 -9.10
N ASP A 67 26.40 24.16 -10.13
CA ASP A 67 27.50 23.29 -10.54
C ASP A 67 27.12 21.79 -10.68
N PHE A 68 25.94 21.48 -11.20
CA PHE A 68 25.58 20.09 -11.47
C PHE A 68 26.09 19.65 -12.86
N PRO A 69 26.53 18.37 -13.00
CA PRO A 69 27.03 17.86 -14.26
C PRO A 69 25.90 17.54 -15.25
N GLU A 70 26.26 17.51 -16.53
CA GLU A 70 25.36 17.07 -17.60
C GLU A 70 25.43 15.55 -17.86
N ASP A 71 26.45 14.88 -17.36
CA ASP A 71 26.74 13.45 -17.61
C ASP A 71 26.58 12.62 -16.34
N SER A 72 25.85 11.47 -16.47
CA SER A 72 25.58 10.55 -15.37
C SER A 72 26.84 9.94 -14.74
N ARG A 73 27.90 9.72 -15.52
CA ARG A 73 29.18 9.17 -15.00
C ARG A 73 29.90 10.20 -14.14
N VAL A 74 29.86 11.48 -14.54
CA VAL A 74 30.40 12.57 -13.75
C VAL A 74 29.62 12.74 -12.45
N LEU A 75 28.29 12.61 -12.49
CA LEU A 75 27.47 12.62 -11.28
C LEU A 75 27.90 11.50 -10.33
N LEU A 76 27.96 10.25 -10.81
CA LEU A 76 28.36 9.11 -9.98
C LEU A 76 29.79 9.26 -9.43
N ALA A 77 30.72 9.77 -10.22
CA ALA A 77 32.09 10.05 -9.76
C ALA A 77 32.11 11.10 -8.64
N ARG A 78 31.31 12.17 -8.73
CA ARG A 78 31.19 13.18 -7.66
C ARG A 78 30.54 12.60 -6.38
N LEU A 79 29.56 11.72 -6.49
CA LEU A 79 28.92 11.07 -5.34
C LEU A 79 29.90 10.18 -4.56
N THR A 80 30.80 9.50 -5.27
CA THR A 80 31.78 8.57 -4.68
C THR A 80 33.11 9.24 -4.33
N ASP A 81 33.27 10.55 -4.56
CA ASP A 81 34.47 11.29 -4.24
C ASP A 81 34.64 11.45 -2.71
N PRO A 82 35.65 10.84 -2.11
CA PRO A 82 35.87 10.94 -0.66
C PRO A 82 36.28 12.36 -0.20
N SER A 83 36.64 13.24 -1.12
CA SER A 83 37.00 14.63 -0.81
C SER A 83 35.78 15.56 -0.66
N ALA A 84 34.57 15.10 -0.94
CA ALA A 84 33.35 15.90 -0.87
C ALA A 84 33.03 16.44 0.53
N GLY A 85 33.63 15.88 1.59
CA GLY A 85 33.60 16.41 2.95
C GLY A 85 32.27 16.28 3.67
N LEU A 86 31.25 15.62 3.07
CA LEU A 86 29.95 15.44 3.69
C LEU A 86 30.02 14.29 4.69
N SER A 87 29.85 14.64 5.98
CA SER A 87 30.06 13.69 7.07
C SER A 87 29.27 14.10 8.32
N LEU A 88 29.19 13.19 9.28
CA LEU A 88 28.69 13.44 10.64
C LEU A 88 29.75 12.98 11.64
N THR A 89 30.21 13.88 12.53
CA THR A 89 31.18 13.54 13.56
C THR A 89 30.59 12.57 14.59
N LEU A 90 31.45 11.82 15.31
CA LEU A 90 30.99 10.93 16.37
C LEU A 90 30.25 11.70 17.47
N ASP A 91 30.79 12.86 17.88
CA ASP A 91 30.17 13.68 18.94
C ASP A 91 28.76 14.17 18.53
N ASP A 92 28.57 14.55 17.27
CA ASP A 92 27.27 14.94 16.74
C ASP A 92 26.33 13.73 16.63
N TYR A 93 26.85 12.59 16.15
CA TYR A 93 26.10 11.35 16.10
C TYR A 93 25.59 10.94 17.48
N ASP A 94 26.46 10.89 18.48
CA ASP A 94 26.09 10.53 19.86
C ASP A 94 25.10 11.53 20.46
N ARG A 95 25.29 12.81 20.22
CA ARG A 95 24.35 13.84 20.66
C ARG A 95 22.96 13.68 20.04
N PHE A 96 22.87 13.42 18.74
CA PHE A 96 21.58 13.24 18.05
C PHE A 96 20.94 11.91 18.40
N LEU A 97 21.73 10.84 18.54
CA LEU A 97 21.25 9.54 18.97
C LEU A 97 20.68 9.58 20.40
N ALA A 98 21.29 10.34 21.30
CA ALA A 98 20.81 10.52 22.68
C ALA A 98 19.44 11.24 22.75
N ALA A 99 19.03 11.95 21.72
CA ALA A 99 17.70 12.55 21.61
C ALA A 99 16.60 11.57 21.16
N LEU A 100 16.98 10.40 20.66
CA LEU A 100 16.07 9.32 20.29
C LEU A 100 15.76 8.43 21.51
N PRO A 101 14.71 7.59 21.46
CA PRO A 101 14.47 6.57 22.48
C PRO A 101 15.70 5.67 22.69
N GLU A 102 16.08 5.42 23.93
CA GLU A 102 17.27 4.66 24.30
C GLU A 102 17.36 3.29 23.61
N CYS A 103 16.23 2.62 23.40
CA CYS A 103 16.15 1.34 22.72
C CYS A 103 16.70 1.37 21.28
N VAL A 104 16.61 2.49 20.56
CA VAL A 104 17.13 2.63 19.19
C VAL A 104 18.65 2.43 19.20
N GLY A 105 19.37 3.20 20.02
CA GLY A 105 20.80 3.07 20.14
C GLY A 105 21.26 1.74 20.77
N ALA A 106 20.51 1.25 21.76
CA ALA A 106 20.83 -0.04 22.41
C ALA A 106 20.72 -1.20 21.42
N THR A 107 19.62 -1.31 20.67
CA THR A 107 19.39 -2.37 19.68
C THR A 107 20.42 -2.33 18.54
N THR A 108 20.77 -1.11 18.07
CA THR A 108 21.80 -0.95 17.03
C THR A 108 23.18 -1.40 17.54
N ARG A 109 23.55 -1.02 18.78
CA ARG A 109 24.83 -1.46 19.38
C ARG A 109 24.87 -2.98 19.65
N GLU A 110 23.78 -3.56 20.05
CA GLU A 110 23.68 -5.02 20.26
C GLU A 110 23.95 -5.79 18.96
N ALA A 111 23.43 -5.30 17.84
CA ALA A 111 23.58 -5.94 16.54
C ALA A 111 24.95 -5.68 15.87
N TRP A 112 25.49 -4.46 16.01
CA TRP A 112 26.61 -3.98 15.19
C TRP A 112 27.85 -3.55 15.99
N GLY A 113 27.82 -3.61 17.32
CA GLY A 113 28.95 -3.16 18.15
C GLY A 113 28.96 -1.64 18.35
N ARG A 114 30.16 -1.07 18.42
CA ARG A 114 30.32 0.38 18.62
C ARG A 114 30.25 1.14 17.30
N PRO A 115 29.85 2.41 17.31
CA PRO A 115 29.85 3.26 16.10
C PRO A 115 31.17 3.27 15.35
N GLU A 116 32.30 3.27 16.09
CA GLU A 116 33.65 3.30 15.54
C GLU A 116 34.04 2.00 14.80
N ASP A 117 33.34 0.92 15.05
CA ASP A 117 33.57 -0.39 14.41
C ASP A 117 32.80 -0.48 13.05
N ASP A 118 31.98 0.51 12.71
CA ASP A 118 31.24 0.55 11.44
C ASP A 118 32.18 0.82 10.25
N PRO A 119 32.12 0.05 9.14
CA PRO A 119 33.00 0.21 7.98
C PRO A 119 33.00 1.60 7.34
N ASP A 120 31.90 2.36 7.48
CA ASP A 120 31.76 3.71 6.94
C ASP A 120 32.21 4.82 7.93
N PHE A 121 32.67 4.41 9.13
CA PHE A 121 33.28 5.31 10.10
C PHE A 121 34.79 5.43 9.84
N ARG A 122 35.26 6.63 9.55
CA ARG A 122 36.70 6.92 9.26
C ARG A 122 37.08 8.30 9.76
N ASP A 123 38.28 8.45 10.29
CA ASP A 123 38.84 9.72 10.76
C ASP A 123 37.90 10.47 11.72
N GLY A 124 37.26 9.76 12.64
CA GLY A 124 36.38 10.35 13.65
C GLY A 124 34.98 10.75 13.20
N ALA A 125 34.54 10.33 11.99
CA ALA A 125 33.25 10.68 11.43
C ALA A 125 32.70 9.57 10.52
N PHE A 126 31.35 9.53 10.40
CA PHE A 126 30.67 8.82 9.32
C PHE A 126 30.77 9.66 8.03
N ARG A 127 31.31 9.08 6.97
CA ARG A 127 31.45 9.74 5.67
C ARG A 127 30.41 9.23 4.69
N PHE A 128 29.73 10.17 4.01
CA PHE A 128 28.64 9.85 3.11
C PHE A 128 29.04 10.00 1.64
N GLN A 129 28.56 9.07 0.82
CA GLN A 129 28.65 9.17 -0.64
C GLN A 129 27.62 10.17 -1.12
N ALA A 130 27.99 11.43 -1.16
CA ALA A 130 27.08 12.52 -1.47
C ALA A 130 27.80 13.70 -2.15
N ALA A 131 27.05 14.44 -2.97
CA ALA A 131 27.52 15.64 -3.64
C ALA A 131 26.51 16.78 -3.44
N ARG A 132 27.02 18.00 -3.23
CA ARG A 132 26.23 19.20 -3.04
C ARG A 132 26.16 20.02 -4.33
N PHE A 133 24.97 20.46 -4.66
CA PHE A 133 24.67 21.32 -5.82
C PHE A 133 23.84 22.52 -5.32
N GLY A 134 24.52 23.52 -4.77
CA GLY A 134 23.84 24.63 -4.09
C GLY A 134 23.05 24.16 -2.84
N ASN A 135 21.74 24.36 -2.84
CA ASN A 135 20.84 23.92 -1.76
C ASN A 135 20.27 22.50 -2.01
N VAL A 136 20.71 21.80 -3.04
CA VAL A 136 20.33 20.42 -3.32
C VAL A 136 21.53 19.51 -3.07
N VAL A 137 21.30 18.40 -2.35
CA VAL A 137 22.30 17.37 -2.12
C VAL A 137 21.80 16.06 -2.68
N ALA A 138 22.60 15.43 -3.55
CA ALA A 138 22.34 14.06 -3.99
C ALA A 138 23.21 13.10 -3.18
N ALA A 139 22.66 11.96 -2.73
CA ALA A 139 23.35 11.02 -1.87
C ALA A 139 22.94 9.57 -2.12
N LEU A 140 23.92 8.66 -2.00
CA LEU A 140 23.72 7.21 -1.87
C LEU A 140 23.67 6.87 -0.38
N PRO A 141 22.59 6.27 0.12
CA PRO A 141 22.51 5.88 1.52
C PRO A 141 23.50 4.75 1.82
N PRO A 142 24.09 4.70 3.02
CA PRO A 142 24.89 3.55 3.46
C PRO A 142 24.09 2.26 3.46
N ASP A 143 24.77 1.12 3.33
CA ASP A 143 24.15 -0.19 3.46
C ASP A 143 23.43 -0.35 4.79
N ARG A 144 22.26 -0.97 4.74
CA ARG A 144 21.46 -1.28 5.92
C ARG A 144 22.14 -2.31 6.83
N GLY A 145 22.73 -3.34 6.21
CA GLY A 145 23.33 -4.51 6.86
C GLY A 145 24.76 -4.76 6.39
N LYS A 146 25.15 -6.04 6.31
CA LYS A 146 26.50 -6.43 5.86
C LYS A 146 26.63 -6.28 4.37
N THR A 147 27.69 -5.62 3.91
CA THR A 147 28.01 -5.45 2.49
C THR A 147 28.15 -6.78 1.75
N THR A 148 28.51 -7.86 2.46
CA THR A 148 28.71 -9.21 1.91
C THR A 148 27.41 -10.00 1.72
N ASP A 149 26.33 -9.64 2.41
CA ASP A 149 25.04 -10.32 2.34
C ASP A 149 23.87 -9.34 2.20
N ARG A 150 24.03 -8.35 1.33
CA ARG A 150 23.08 -7.24 1.12
C ARG A 150 21.67 -7.73 0.80
N ARG A 151 21.55 -8.82 0.02
CA ARG A 151 20.23 -9.38 -0.36
C ARG A 151 19.48 -9.96 0.82
N ALA A 152 20.16 -10.69 1.72
CA ALA A 152 19.54 -11.26 2.91
C ALA A 152 19.09 -10.20 3.90
N ASP A 153 19.91 -9.17 4.09
CA ASP A 153 19.69 -8.13 5.09
C ASP A 153 18.63 -7.10 4.65
N TYR A 154 18.40 -6.98 3.33
CA TYR A 154 17.62 -5.86 2.75
C TYR A 154 16.16 -5.80 3.23
N HIS A 155 15.47 -6.93 3.24
CA HIS A 155 14.08 -7.03 3.68
C HIS A 155 13.91 -7.72 5.04
N ASP A 156 14.99 -7.89 5.82
CA ASP A 156 14.89 -8.49 7.15
C ASP A 156 14.09 -7.57 8.09
N PRO A 157 12.90 -7.96 8.56
CA PRO A 157 12.05 -7.10 9.37
C PRO A 157 12.54 -6.92 10.81
N VAL A 158 13.56 -7.69 11.23
CA VAL A 158 14.08 -7.71 12.60
C VAL A 158 15.45 -7.07 12.70
N LEU A 159 16.27 -7.17 11.66
CA LEU A 159 17.64 -6.65 11.66
C LEU A 159 17.67 -5.11 11.75
N PRO A 160 18.21 -4.52 12.83
CA PRO A 160 18.34 -3.06 12.93
C PRO A 160 19.34 -2.53 11.89
N PRO A 161 19.20 -1.26 11.46
CA PRO A 161 20.19 -0.66 10.58
C PRO A 161 21.54 -0.51 11.26
N ARG A 162 22.61 -0.53 10.46
CA ARG A 162 23.97 -0.18 10.91
C ARG A 162 24.02 1.28 11.40
N HIS A 163 25.06 1.59 12.19
CA HIS A 163 25.30 2.94 12.66
C HIS A 163 25.41 3.96 11.52
N ALA A 164 26.04 3.60 10.40
CA ALA A 164 26.17 4.48 9.25
C ALA A 164 24.82 4.90 8.64
N LEU A 165 23.84 3.99 8.50
CA LEU A 165 22.52 4.34 7.98
C LEU A 165 21.74 5.22 8.96
N LEU A 166 21.84 4.94 10.26
CA LEU A 166 21.24 5.78 11.29
C LEU A 166 21.89 7.18 11.31
N ALA A 167 23.23 7.24 11.22
CA ALA A 167 24.00 8.49 11.12
C ALA A 167 23.62 9.29 9.88
N PHE A 168 23.39 8.64 8.73
CA PHE A 168 22.94 9.28 7.51
C PHE A 168 21.58 9.98 7.70
N GLY A 169 20.63 9.29 8.34
CA GLY A 169 19.33 9.89 8.64
C GLY A 169 19.43 11.07 9.60
N LEU A 170 20.23 10.95 10.66
CA LEU A 170 20.46 12.04 11.61
C LEU A 170 21.20 13.23 10.95
N TRP A 171 22.13 12.97 10.05
CA TRP A 171 22.78 14.00 9.25
C TRP A 171 21.78 14.76 8.36
N LEU A 172 20.87 14.07 7.66
CA LEU A 172 19.79 14.70 6.87
C LEU A 172 18.92 15.62 7.72
N GLN A 173 18.58 15.19 8.93
CA GLN A 173 17.66 15.90 9.82
C GLN A 173 18.30 17.11 10.50
N HIS A 174 19.54 16.98 10.99
CA HIS A 174 20.12 17.91 11.95
C HIS A 174 21.28 18.73 11.40
N GLU A 175 22.14 18.13 10.57
CA GLU A 175 23.30 18.81 10.01
C GLU A 175 22.98 19.45 8.65
N LEU A 176 22.47 18.66 7.71
CA LEU A 176 21.99 19.16 6.42
C LEU A 176 20.72 20.01 6.58
N ARG A 177 19.91 19.71 7.59
CA ARG A 177 18.61 20.34 7.87
C ARG A 177 17.70 20.32 6.65
N ALA A 178 17.61 19.18 5.99
CA ALA A 178 16.77 19.02 4.82
C ALA A 178 15.33 19.42 5.11
N ASP A 179 14.71 20.13 4.18
CA ASP A 179 13.28 20.46 4.22
C ASP A 179 12.42 19.38 3.57
N ALA A 180 13.03 18.62 2.65
CA ALA A 180 12.39 17.49 1.96
C ALA A 180 13.42 16.45 1.53
N VAL A 181 12.97 15.19 1.48
CA VAL A 181 13.68 14.07 0.88
C VAL A 181 12.98 13.66 -0.41
N LEU A 182 13.71 13.69 -1.53
CA LEU A 182 13.30 13.13 -2.80
C LEU A 182 14.01 11.79 -2.98
N HIS A 183 13.27 10.67 -2.77
CA HIS A 183 13.81 9.33 -2.97
C HIS A 183 13.47 8.86 -4.39
N LEU A 184 14.48 8.72 -5.27
CA LEU A 184 14.27 8.44 -6.68
C LEU A 184 14.21 6.94 -6.99
N GLY A 185 13.02 6.39 -7.15
CA GLY A 185 12.77 5.02 -7.61
C GLY A 185 12.50 4.02 -6.49
N ALA A 186 11.89 2.89 -6.85
CA ALA A 186 11.57 1.77 -5.97
C ALA A 186 12.81 1.15 -5.32
N HIS A 187 12.59 0.26 -4.35
CA HIS A 187 13.63 -0.43 -3.57
C HIS A 187 14.43 0.48 -2.62
N GLY A 188 13.76 1.42 -1.94
CA GLY A 188 14.32 2.06 -0.76
C GLY A 188 14.40 1.08 0.41
N THR A 189 15.39 1.26 1.31
CA THR A 189 15.51 0.44 2.53
C THR A 189 14.70 0.99 3.69
N LEU A 190 14.33 2.27 3.64
CA LEU A 190 13.79 3.02 4.77
C LEU A 190 12.45 2.47 5.27
N GLU A 191 11.56 2.12 4.34
CA GLU A 191 10.25 1.56 4.64
C GLU A 191 10.31 0.13 5.18
N TRP A 192 11.43 -0.58 4.98
CA TRP A 192 11.63 -1.97 5.44
C TRP A 192 12.38 -2.10 6.76
N LEU A 193 12.82 -0.99 7.37
CA LEU A 193 13.51 -1.00 8.65
C LEU A 193 12.60 -1.52 9.78
N PRO A 194 13.15 -2.15 10.85
CA PRO A 194 12.36 -2.69 11.95
C PRO A 194 11.43 -1.68 12.61
N GLY A 195 10.26 -2.13 13.01
CA GLY A 195 9.25 -1.32 13.69
C GLY A 195 7.82 -1.78 13.36
N HIS A 196 6.84 -1.01 13.81
CA HIS A 196 5.44 -1.31 13.56
C HIS A 196 5.10 -1.19 12.07
N ALA A 197 4.18 -2.03 11.59
CA ALA A 197 3.69 -1.95 10.21
C ALA A 197 2.86 -0.69 9.95
N VAL A 198 2.14 -0.22 10.99
CA VAL A 198 1.31 0.99 10.97
C VAL A 198 1.44 1.74 12.29
N ALA A 199 1.10 3.03 12.30
CA ALA A 199 1.14 3.86 13.51
C ALA A 199 2.51 3.80 14.22
N LEU A 200 3.58 4.06 13.49
CA LEU A 200 4.95 4.04 13.96
C LEU A 200 5.15 4.93 15.20
N THR A 201 6.12 4.58 16.00
CA THR A 201 6.57 5.37 17.17
C THR A 201 8.00 5.83 16.96
N ALA A 202 8.47 6.75 17.78
CA ALA A 202 9.87 7.20 17.74
C ALA A 202 10.90 6.07 17.93
N ALA A 203 10.47 4.92 18.49
CA ALA A 203 11.30 3.71 18.62
C ALA A 203 11.34 2.86 17.36
N CYS A 204 10.52 3.14 16.35
CA CYS A 204 10.58 2.47 15.04
C CYS A 204 11.71 3.07 14.20
N PHE A 205 12.53 2.26 13.58
CA PHE A 205 13.69 2.75 12.84
C PHE A 205 13.35 3.66 11.64
N PRO A 206 12.25 3.48 10.88
CA PRO A 206 11.88 4.47 9.88
C PRO A 206 11.66 5.87 10.45
N GLU A 207 11.06 5.99 11.65
CA GLU A 207 10.89 7.28 12.33
C GLU A 207 12.22 7.80 12.89
N ALA A 208 13.08 6.92 13.42
CA ALA A 208 14.41 7.31 13.93
C ALA A 208 15.31 7.89 12.81
N VAL A 209 15.28 7.28 11.62
CA VAL A 209 16.10 7.69 10.46
C VAL A 209 15.54 8.94 9.78
N LEU A 210 14.23 9.05 9.59
CA LEU A 210 13.62 10.15 8.82
C LEU A 210 12.99 11.25 9.68
N GLY A 211 12.60 10.93 10.90
CA GLY A 211 11.88 11.87 11.75
C GLY A 211 10.62 12.42 11.08
N ALA A 212 10.49 13.74 11.11
CA ALA A 212 9.37 14.45 10.49
C ALA A 212 9.64 14.93 9.05
N LEU A 213 10.71 14.48 8.40
CA LEU A 213 11.04 14.92 7.04
C LEU A 213 9.95 14.49 6.05
N PRO A 214 9.42 15.42 5.22
CA PRO A 214 8.56 15.08 4.09
C PRO A 214 9.34 14.22 3.09
N VAL A 215 8.75 13.08 2.68
CA VAL A 215 9.33 12.17 1.70
C VAL A 215 8.48 12.18 0.43
N PHE A 216 9.11 12.54 -0.68
CA PHE A 216 8.56 12.48 -2.02
C PHE A 216 9.26 11.37 -2.79
N TYR A 217 8.49 10.44 -3.32
CA TYR A 217 9.02 9.20 -3.80
C TYR A 217 8.51 8.91 -5.23
N PRO A 218 9.23 9.38 -6.30
CA PRO A 218 9.00 8.85 -7.64
C PRO A 218 9.07 7.33 -7.61
N PHE A 219 7.97 6.70 -7.97
CA PHE A 219 7.78 5.26 -7.78
C PHE A 219 7.19 4.62 -9.03
N ILE A 220 7.70 3.47 -9.43
CA ILE A 220 7.18 2.77 -10.61
C ILE A 220 5.70 2.38 -10.39
N VAL A 221 4.82 2.75 -11.35
CA VAL A 221 3.36 2.53 -11.19
C VAL A 221 2.96 1.05 -11.15
N SER A 222 3.81 0.15 -11.61
CA SER A 222 3.55 -1.28 -11.68
C SER A 222 3.92 -2.07 -10.41
N ASN A 223 4.38 -1.41 -9.33
CA ASN A 223 4.73 -2.07 -8.06
C ASN A 223 3.89 -1.51 -6.88
N PRO A 224 2.58 -1.86 -6.77
CA PRO A 224 1.71 -1.34 -5.72
C PRO A 224 2.04 -1.84 -4.32
N GLY A 225 2.64 -3.02 -4.18
CA GLY A 225 2.96 -3.62 -2.89
C GLY A 225 3.98 -2.80 -2.10
N GLU A 226 5.11 -2.49 -2.70
CA GLU A 226 6.15 -1.67 -2.07
C GLU A 226 5.71 -0.21 -1.91
N ALA A 227 4.97 0.36 -2.88
CA ALA A 227 4.39 1.69 -2.73
C ALA A 227 3.49 1.80 -1.49
N ALA A 228 2.77 0.73 -1.15
CA ALA A 228 1.95 0.66 0.06
C ALA A 228 2.79 0.74 1.34
N GLN A 229 3.94 0.08 1.38
CA GLN A 229 4.87 0.13 2.53
C GLN A 229 5.46 1.54 2.69
N ALA A 230 5.95 2.15 1.62
CA ALA A 230 6.47 3.52 1.65
C ALA A 230 5.43 4.52 2.20
N LYS A 231 4.16 4.42 1.77
CA LYS A 231 3.08 5.28 2.29
C LYS A 231 2.79 5.05 3.77
N ARG A 232 2.70 3.80 4.20
CA ARG A 232 2.33 3.45 5.57
C ARG A 232 3.44 3.74 6.58
N ARG A 233 4.70 3.49 6.19
CA ARG A 233 5.80 3.47 7.13
C ARG A 233 6.64 4.74 7.14
N VAL A 234 6.74 5.43 6.00
CA VAL A 234 7.48 6.70 5.91
C VAL A 234 6.60 7.88 5.49
N ALA A 235 5.28 7.69 5.41
CA ALA A 235 4.30 8.70 5.01
C ALA A 235 4.62 9.33 3.64
N ALA A 236 5.21 8.56 2.72
CA ALA A 236 5.65 9.05 1.44
C ALA A 236 4.50 9.48 0.52
N VAL A 237 4.70 10.57 -0.23
CA VAL A 237 3.91 10.90 -1.40
C VAL A 237 4.55 10.14 -2.58
N THR A 238 3.94 9.03 -2.98
CA THR A 238 4.48 8.18 -4.06
C THR A 238 4.00 8.68 -5.41
N ILE A 239 4.89 9.36 -6.13
CA ILE A 239 4.58 9.94 -7.45
C ILE A 239 4.82 8.87 -8.50
N GLY A 240 3.74 8.33 -9.09
CA GLY A 240 3.85 7.28 -10.10
C GLY A 240 4.66 7.72 -11.31
N HIS A 241 5.62 6.88 -11.74
CA HIS A 241 6.34 7.07 -13.00
C HIS A 241 6.14 5.87 -13.93
N LEU A 242 6.40 6.07 -15.22
CA LEU A 242 6.28 5.03 -16.24
C LEU A 242 7.24 3.87 -15.96
N PRO A 243 6.79 2.62 -16.14
CA PRO A 243 7.73 1.52 -16.40
C PRO A 243 8.34 1.68 -17.81
N PRO A 244 9.50 1.09 -18.08
CA PRO A 244 10.04 1.03 -19.43
C PRO A 244 9.07 0.29 -20.37
N LEU A 245 9.12 0.61 -21.65
CA LEU A 245 8.39 -0.12 -22.68
C LEU A 245 9.00 -1.53 -22.81
N LEU A 246 8.21 -2.54 -22.48
CA LEU A 246 8.61 -3.93 -22.60
C LEU A 246 8.42 -4.37 -24.06
N THR A 247 9.48 -4.77 -24.76
CA THR A 247 9.39 -5.35 -26.08
C THR A 247 9.52 -6.87 -26.01
N GLY A 248 8.43 -7.58 -26.23
CA GLY A 248 8.43 -8.93 -26.80
C GLY A 248 8.66 -10.14 -25.90
N THR A 249 8.75 -10.02 -24.57
CA THR A 249 8.60 -11.16 -23.65
C THR A 249 7.48 -10.84 -22.67
N GLU A 250 6.25 -11.22 -23.03
CA GLU A 250 5.18 -11.28 -22.06
C GLU A 250 5.62 -12.25 -20.95
N MET A 251 5.55 -11.80 -19.69
CA MET A 251 5.65 -12.73 -18.57
C MET A 251 4.61 -13.84 -18.79
N SER A 252 4.99 -15.09 -18.56
CA SER A 252 4.03 -16.19 -18.66
C SER A 252 2.80 -15.90 -17.77
N GLY A 253 1.63 -16.38 -18.15
CA GLY A 253 0.42 -16.19 -17.33
C GLY A 253 0.63 -16.61 -15.87
N ALA A 254 1.41 -17.66 -15.64
CA ALA A 254 1.77 -18.13 -14.31
C ALA A 254 2.65 -17.15 -13.52
N ALA A 255 3.62 -16.52 -14.16
CA ALA A 255 4.46 -15.51 -13.49
C ALA A 255 3.66 -14.24 -13.17
N LEU A 256 2.68 -13.87 -14.01
CA LEU A 256 1.77 -12.76 -13.74
C LEU A 256 0.86 -13.04 -12.54
N GLU A 257 0.29 -14.24 -12.45
CA GLU A 257 -0.53 -14.64 -11.30
C GLU A 257 0.30 -14.65 -10.01
N LEU A 258 1.55 -15.12 -10.09
CA LEU A 258 2.47 -15.12 -8.96
C LEU A 258 2.81 -13.69 -8.50
N GLU A 259 3.06 -12.77 -9.43
CA GLU A 259 3.28 -11.34 -9.13
C GLU A 259 2.09 -10.72 -8.42
N GLN A 260 0.86 -10.98 -8.87
CA GLN A 260 -0.35 -10.47 -8.23
C GLN A 260 -0.50 -10.97 -6.79
N LEU A 261 -0.16 -12.23 -6.52
CA LEU A 261 -0.17 -12.79 -5.18
C LEU A 261 0.90 -12.15 -4.28
N VAL A 262 2.10 -11.88 -4.80
CA VAL A 262 3.18 -11.20 -4.07
C VAL A 262 2.79 -9.75 -3.77
N ASP A 263 2.21 -9.03 -4.70
CA ASP A 263 1.68 -7.68 -4.47
C ASP A 263 0.59 -7.67 -3.38
N GLU A 264 -0.33 -8.64 -3.44
CA GLU A 264 -1.39 -8.78 -2.41
C GLU A 264 -0.80 -9.14 -1.04
N TYR A 265 0.22 -9.99 -1.01
CA TYR A 265 0.96 -10.34 0.21
C TYR A 265 1.59 -9.09 0.86
N ALA A 266 2.30 -8.28 0.08
CA ALA A 266 2.91 -7.04 0.56
C ALA A 266 1.87 -6.03 1.09
N ILE A 267 0.69 -5.96 0.46
CA ILE A 267 -0.42 -5.13 0.95
C ILE A 267 -1.00 -5.69 2.26
N ALA A 268 -1.11 -7.01 2.41
CA ALA A 268 -1.66 -7.66 3.60
C ALA A 268 -0.68 -7.66 4.78
N ASP A 269 0.62 -7.58 4.51
CA ASP A 269 1.65 -7.65 5.54
C ASP A 269 1.49 -6.54 6.60
N GLY A 270 1.50 -6.95 7.86
CA GLY A 270 1.28 -6.08 9.01
C GLY A 270 -0.17 -5.57 9.20
N LEU A 271 -1.11 -5.90 8.29
CA LEU A 271 -2.52 -5.54 8.41
C LEU A 271 -3.39 -6.73 8.80
N ASP A 272 -3.20 -7.88 8.16
CA ASP A 272 -3.98 -9.09 8.43
C ASP A 272 -3.09 -10.34 8.37
N THR A 273 -2.79 -10.90 9.54
CA THR A 273 -1.91 -12.07 9.68
C THR A 273 -2.49 -13.32 9.01
N ARG A 274 -3.83 -13.53 9.06
CA ARG A 274 -4.47 -14.70 8.45
C ARG A 274 -4.36 -14.64 6.93
N ARG A 275 -4.73 -13.49 6.36
CA ARG A 275 -4.63 -13.25 4.92
C ARG A 275 -3.20 -13.35 4.43
N ARG A 276 -2.25 -12.71 5.12
CA ARG A 276 -0.81 -12.80 4.82
C ARG A 276 -0.31 -14.25 4.81
N ASN A 277 -0.61 -15.03 5.86
CA ASN A 277 -0.15 -16.41 5.95
C ASN A 277 -0.79 -17.29 4.86
N ARG A 278 -2.06 -17.03 4.51
CA ARG A 278 -2.70 -17.74 3.39
C ARG A 278 -2.03 -17.42 2.05
N LEU A 279 -1.73 -16.16 1.81
CA LEU A 279 -1.03 -15.70 0.60
C LEU A 279 0.38 -16.31 0.51
N ALA A 280 1.11 -16.38 1.62
CA ALA A 280 2.41 -17.02 1.69
C ALA A 280 2.36 -18.47 1.17
N GLY A 281 1.42 -19.27 1.67
CA GLY A 281 1.20 -20.63 1.17
C GLY A 281 0.81 -20.67 -0.30
N LEU A 282 -0.13 -19.82 -0.74
CA LEU A 282 -0.56 -19.76 -2.14
C LEU A 282 0.57 -19.40 -3.11
N ILE A 283 1.46 -18.48 -2.74
CA ILE A 283 2.63 -18.09 -3.55
C ILE A 283 3.56 -19.29 -3.74
N VAL A 284 3.90 -19.99 -2.65
CA VAL A 284 4.79 -21.16 -2.71
C VAL A 284 4.16 -22.32 -3.48
N ASP A 285 2.89 -22.59 -3.24
CA ASP A 285 2.15 -23.65 -3.95
C ASP A 285 2.07 -23.33 -5.45
N LYS A 286 1.72 -22.10 -5.82
CA LYS A 286 1.64 -21.66 -7.22
C LYS A 286 2.99 -21.75 -7.92
N ALA A 287 4.08 -21.33 -7.27
CA ALA A 287 5.43 -21.44 -7.82
C ALA A 287 5.81 -22.91 -8.11
N LYS A 288 5.42 -23.83 -7.20
CA LYS A 288 5.66 -25.28 -7.39
C LYS A 288 4.81 -25.88 -8.52
N GLU A 289 3.51 -25.58 -8.54
CA GLU A 289 2.57 -26.07 -9.55
C GLU A 289 2.95 -25.64 -10.96
N THR A 290 3.47 -24.45 -11.13
CA THR A 290 3.85 -23.88 -12.43
C THR A 290 5.29 -24.18 -12.85
N GLY A 291 6.08 -24.83 -11.98
CA GLY A 291 7.50 -25.10 -12.21
C GLY A 291 8.44 -23.92 -11.96
N LEU A 292 7.89 -22.72 -11.65
CA LEU A 292 8.67 -21.50 -11.39
C LEU A 292 9.52 -21.60 -10.13
N ALA A 293 9.18 -22.51 -9.21
CA ALA A 293 9.96 -22.75 -8.00
C ALA A 293 11.42 -23.13 -8.31
N ALA A 294 11.66 -23.94 -9.35
CA ALA A 294 13.01 -24.32 -9.77
C ALA A 294 13.77 -23.13 -10.37
N GLU A 295 13.08 -22.28 -11.15
CA GLU A 295 13.66 -21.08 -11.75
C GLU A 295 14.01 -20.03 -10.68
N ALA A 296 13.19 -19.91 -9.65
CA ALA A 296 13.44 -19.05 -8.48
C ALA A 296 14.48 -19.64 -7.50
N GLY A 297 15.01 -20.84 -7.78
CA GLY A 297 16.05 -21.49 -6.96
C GLY A 297 15.56 -21.99 -5.60
N LEU A 298 14.28 -22.40 -5.48
CA LEU A 298 13.75 -22.99 -4.25
C LEU A 298 14.32 -24.39 -4.01
N ALA A 299 14.77 -24.62 -2.77
CA ALA A 299 15.23 -25.94 -2.32
C ALA A 299 14.07 -26.77 -1.73
N GLN A 300 14.21 -28.10 -1.78
CA GLN A 300 13.26 -28.99 -1.10
C GLN A 300 13.38 -28.83 0.43
N GLY A 301 12.26 -28.56 1.11
CA GLY A 301 12.22 -28.41 2.56
C GLY A 301 12.60 -27.03 3.08
N GLU A 302 12.75 -26.05 2.20
CA GLU A 302 13.00 -24.67 2.56
C GLU A 302 11.82 -24.07 3.34
N CYS A 303 12.09 -23.19 4.30
CA CYS A 303 11.02 -22.53 5.04
C CYS A 303 10.26 -21.53 4.14
N GLU A 304 8.99 -21.30 4.45
CA GLU A 304 8.09 -20.48 3.66
C GLU A 304 8.61 -19.05 3.46
N GLN A 305 9.20 -18.44 4.49
CA GLN A 305 9.74 -17.08 4.42
C GLN A 305 10.94 -16.97 3.47
N GLU A 306 11.83 -17.95 3.49
CA GLU A 306 12.97 -17.99 2.57
C GLU A 306 12.52 -18.23 1.13
N ALA A 307 11.54 -19.10 0.92
CA ALA A 307 10.93 -19.34 -0.38
C ALA A 307 10.28 -18.07 -0.95
N LEU A 308 9.52 -17.34 -0.14
CA LEU A 308 8.93 -16.07 -0.52
C LEU A 308 9.97 -15.04 -0.95
N ARG A 309 11.04 -14.89 -0.18
CA ARG A 309 12.13 -13.97 -0.49
C ARG A 309 12.79 -14.30 -1.84
N LYS A 310 13.02 -15.57 -2.12
CA LYS A 310 13.60 -16.00 -3.41
C LYS A 310 12.66 -15.76 -4.57
N ILE A 311 11.38 -16.02 -4.41
CA ILE A 311 10.36 -15.77 -5.44
C ILE A 311 10.28 -14.28 -5.75
N ASP A 312 10.22 -13.42 -4.74
CA ASP A 312 10.19 -11.97 -4.91
C ASP A 312 11.43 -11.46 -5.65
N THR A 313 12.62 -11.91 -5.23
CA THR A 313 13.88 -11.57 -5.90
C THR A 313 13.88 -12.03 -7.38
N TRP A 314 13.42 -13.24 -7.65
CA TRP A 314 13.35 -13.78 -9.00
C TRP A 314 12.39 -12.99 -9.89
N LEU A 315 11.24 -12.60 -9.36
CA LEU A 315 10.28 -11.73 -10.08
C LEU A 315 10.88 -10.37 -10.42
N CYS A 316 11.64 -9.77 -9.51
CA CYS A 316 12.36 -8.54 -9.77
C CYS A 316 13.42 -8.71 -10.87
N ASP A 317 14.25 -9.76 -10.77
CA ASP A 317 15.28 -10.05 -11.79
C ASP A 317 14.65 -10.32 -13.19
N LEU A 318 13.49 -10.99 -13.24
CA LEU A 318 12.76 -11.25 -14.48
C LEU A 318 12.25 -9.95 -15.13
N LYS A 319 11.77 -9.00 -14.33
CA LYS A 319 11.35 -7.67 -14.82
C LYS A 319 12.52 -6.89 -15.43
N ASP A 320 13.71 -7.01 -14.84
CA ASP A 320 14.93 -6.32 -15.32
C ASP A 320 15.41 -6.84 -16.67
N VAL A 321 15.37 -8.16 -16.89
CA VAL A 321 15.82 -8.79 -18.14
C VAL A 321 14.92 -8.41 -19.33
N ALA A 322 13.67 -8.05 -19.08
CA ALA A 322 12.69 -7.71 -20.11
C ALA A 322 12.86 -6.29 -20.70
N VAL A 323 13.75 -5.45 -20.14
CA VAL A 323 13.96 -4.06 -20.59
C VAL A 323 14.90 -4.02 -21.81
N LYS A 324 14.37 -3.77 -22.99
CA LYS A 324 15.18 -3.67 -24.23
C LYS A 324 15.40 -2.27 -24.79
N ASP A 325 14.49 -1.32 -24.53
CA ASP A 325 14.46 -0.01 -25.19
C ASP A 325 14.96 1.15 -24.30
N GLY A 326 15.75 0.82 -23.26
CA GLY A 326 16.25 1.79 -22.29
C GLY A 326 15.33 2.01 -21.11
N LEU A 327 15.93 2.49 -20.03
CA LEU A 327 15.23 2.78 -18.78
C LEU A 327 14.46 4.11 -18.90
N HIS A 328 13.36 4.24 -18.16
CA HIS A 328 12.63 5.51 -18.06
C HIS A 328 13.49 6.57 -17.36
N ILE A 329 13.50 7.80 -17.87
CA ILE A 329 14.05 8.98 -17.17
C ILE A 329 12.86 9.78 -16.63
N PHE A 330 12.78 9.94 -15.31
CA PHE A 330 11.68 10.62 -14.65
C PHE A 330 11.43 12.03 -15.23
N GLY A 331 10.19 12.30 -15.61
CA GLY A 331 9.79 13.59 -16.16
C GLY A 331 10.36 13.87 -17.57
N ARG A 332 10.77 12.85 -18.31
CA ARG A 332 11.21 12.97 -19.71
C ARG A 332 10.34 12.12 -20.63
N ASP A 333 10.31 12.51 -21.91
CA ASP A 333 9.42 11.89 -22.89
C ASP A 333 9.81 10.42 -23.15
N ALA A 334 8.80 9.56 -23.19
CA ALA A 334 8.95 8.19 -23.63
C ALA A 334 9.08 8.17 -25.18
N HIS A 335 9.85 7.23 -25.70
CA HIS A 335 9.98 7.01 -27.15
C HIS A 335 8.71 6.30 -27.70
N THR A 336 7.62 7.05 -27.88
CA THR A 336 6.32 6.53 -28.33
C THR A 336 5.49 7.64 -28.95
N ASP A 337 4.53 7.26 -29.82
CA ASP A 337 3.54 8.17 -30.42
C ASP A 337 2.20 8.21 -29.64
N ASP A 338 2.07 7.44 -28.55
CA ASP A 338 0.84 7.45 -27.72
C ASP A 338 0.75 8.73 -26.88
N ALA A 339 -0.28 9.52 -27.13
CA ALA A 339 -0.48 10.82 -26.48
C ALA A 339 -0.57 10.74 -24.93
N LEU A 340 -1.10 9.64 -24.38
CA LEU A 340 -1.17 9.46 -22.92
C LEU A 340 0.23 9.18 -22.32
N TRP A 341 1.07 8.45 -23.03
CA TRP A 341 2.45 8.19 -22.63
C TRP A 341 3.27 9.49 -22.70
N LEU A 342 3.13 10.26 -23.78
CA LEU A 342 3.80 11.56 -23.93
C LEU A 342 3.40 12.56 -22.85
N ALA A 343 2.13 12.52 -22.40
CA ALA A 343 1.67 13.38 -21.32
C ALA A 343 2.31 13.07 -19.96
N CYS A 344 2.89 11.87 -19.77
CA CYS A 344 3.47 11.46 -18.50
C CYS A 344 4.64 12.35 -18.06
N ALA A 345 5.55 12.71 -18.97
CA ALA A 345 6.69 13.56 -18.66
C ALA A 345 6.28 14.89 -18.01
N GLY A 346 5.29 15.56 -18.58
CA GLY A 346 4.78 16.82 -18.04
C GLY A 346 4.07 16.67 -16.70
N THR A 347 3.28 15.60 -16.54
CA THR A 347 2.55 15.33 -15.29
C THR A 347 3.47 14.87 -14.17
N GLU A 348 4.52 14.08 -14.44
CA GLU A 348 5.54 13.67 -13.48
C GLU A 348 6.31 14.87 -12.93
N ARG A 349 6.81 15.76 -13.81
CA ARG A 349 7.50 17.00 -13.41
C ARG A 349 6.60 17.91 -12.58
N THR A 350 5.37 18.13 -13.03
CA THR A 350 4.41 18.97 -12.31
C THR A 350 4.11 18.41 -10.94
N ALA A 351 3.90 17.09 -10.82
CA ALA A 351 3.62 16.44 -9.56
C ALA A 351 4.80 16.53 -8.57
N LEU A 352 6.04 16.40 -9.05
CA LEU A 352 7.23 16.57 -8.22
C LEU A 352 7.33 18.00 -7.68
N LEU A 353 7.19 19.01 -8.54
CA LEU A 353 7.23 20.40 -8.12
C LEU A 353 6.09 20.78 -7.18
N ASP A 354 4.88 20.29 -7.45
CA ASP A 354 3.73 20.50 -6.55
C ASP A 354 3.94 19.83 -5.19
N ALA A 355 4.51 18.61 -5.16
CA ALA A 355 4.85 17.92 -3.93
C ALA A 355 5.88 18.72 -3.11
N LEU A 356 6.96 19.16 -3.74
CA LEU A 356 8.00 19.99 -3.12
C LEU A 356 7.49 21.39 -2.73
N ASP A 357 6.43 21.88 -3.36
CA ASP A 357 5.72 23.11 -2.94
C ASP A 357 4.73 22.87 -1.78
N GLY A 358 4.69 21.68 -1.20
CA GLY A 358 3.72 21.33 -0.15
C GLY A 358 2.27 21.36 -0.64
N LYS A 359 2.03 21.25 -1.95
CA LYS A 359 0.73 21.16 -2.57
C LYS A 359 0.26 19.70 -2.64
N ARG A 360 -1.05 19.52 -2.82
CA ARG A 360 -1.65 18.20 -2.99
C ARG A 360 -1.34 17.63 -4.36
N VAL A 361 -0.65 16.49 -4.41
CA VAL A 361 -0.54 15.68 -5.62
C VAL A 361 -1.82 14.86 -5.81
N LYS A 362 -2.41 14.91 -7.00
CA LYS A 362 -3.66 14.21 -7.32
C LYS A 362 -3.49 12.70 -7.15
N PRO A 363 -4.41 12.00 -6.45
CA PRO A 363 -4.31 10.55 -6.30
C PRO A 363 -4.58 9.81 -7.61
N GLY A 364 -4.01 8.62 -7.74
CA GLY A 364 -4.21 7.77 -8.91
C GLY A 364 -3.92 6.29 -8.66
N PRO A 365 -4.38 5.42 -9.57
CA PRO A 365 -4.20 3.99 -9.47
C PRO A 365 -2.75 3.56 -9.72
N ALA A 366 -2.38 2.41 -9.19
CA ALA A 366 -1.21 1.64 -9.57
C ALA A 366 -1.58 0.50 -10.51
N GLY A 367 -0.63 -0.01 -11.27
CA GLY A 367 -0.79 -1.13 -12.20
C GLY A 367 0.10 -1.01 -13.42
N ALA A 368 0.22 -2.08 -14.20
CA ALA A 368 1.06 -2.14 -15.39
C ALA A 368 0.31 -1.67 -16.66
N PRO A 369 0.67 -0.51 -17.26
CA PRO A 369 -0.01 0.00 -18.46
C PRO A 369 0.06 -0.97 -19.64
N ALA A 370 1.19 -1.63 -19.84
CA ALA A 370 1.40 -2.62 -20.89
C ALA A 370 0.49 -3.87 -20.76
N ARG A 371 -0.11 -4.08 -19.58
CA ARG A 371 -1.01 -5.19 -19.27
C ARG A 371 -2.48 -4.75 -19.15
N GLY A 372 -2.87 -3.71 -19.87
CA GLY A 372 -4.25 -3.24 -19.93
C GLY A 372 -4.65 -2.21 -18.84
N ARG A 373 -3.77 -1.87 -17.88
CA ARG A 373 -4.05 -0.84 -16.88
C ARG A 373 -3.80 0.57 -17.44
N ARG A 374 -4.44 0.89 -18.58
CA ARG A 374 -4.31 2.23 -19.19
C ARG A 374 -4.87 3.36 -18.32
N ASP A 375 -5.68 3.05 -17.31
CA ASP A 375 -6.23 4.00 -16.34
C ASP A 375 -5.17 4.63 -15.41
N VAL A 376 -3.97 4.05 -15.34
CA VAL A 376 -2.82 4.63 -14.63
C VAL A 376 -2.19 5.81 -15.38
N LEU A 377 -2.45 5.92 -16.70
CA LEU A 377 -1.93 7.00 -17.54
C LEU A 377 -2.84 8.24 -17.53
N PRO A 378 -2.29 9.45 -17.64
CA PRO A 378 -0.87 9.72 -17.48
C PRO A 378 -0.42 9.48 -16.05
N THR A 379 0.87 9.13 -15.87
CA THR A 379 1.53 9.00 -14.57
C THR A 379 1.67 10.35 -13.85
N GLY A 380 2.50 10.48 -12.84
CA GLY A 380 2.61 11.72 -12.06
C GLY A 380 1.50 11.88 -11.03
N ARG A 381 0.88 10.79 -10.60
CA ARG A 381 -0.16 10.78 -9.56
C ARG A 381 0.36 10.15 -8.28
N ASN A 382 -0.14 10.61 -7.13
CA ASN A 382 0.13 9.98 -5.86
C ASN A 382 -0.61 8.64 -5.79
N LEU A 383 0.12 7.54 -5.90
CA LEU A 383 -0.44 6.20 -5.97
C LEU A 383 -1.24 5.89 -4.70
N TYR A 384 -2.48 5.42 -4.82
CA TYR A 384 -3.21 4.91 -3.66
C TYR A 384 -2.91 3.43 -3.42
N THR A 385 -2.88 3.04 -2.14
CA THR A 385 -2.45 1.71 -1.70
C THR A 385 -3.51 0.62 -1.85
N ALA A 386 -4.75 1.01 -2.08
CA ALA A 386 -5.87 0.11 -2.28
C ALA A 386 -6.80 0.64 -3.37
N ASP A 387 -7.14 -0.18 -4.35
CA ASP A 387 -8.24 0.07 -5.28
C ASP A 387 -9.48 -0.66 -4.74
N PRO A 388 -10.51 0.05 -4.24
CA PRO A 388 -11.71 -0.60 -3.72
C PRO A 388 -12.37 -1.53 -4.74
N ARG A 389 -12.20 -1.27 -6.03
CA ARG A 389 -12.83 -2.06 -7.12
C ARG A 389 -12.32 -3.49 -7.25
N VAL A 390 -11.19 -3.84 -6.62
CA VAL A 390 -10.69 -5.21 -6.58
C VAL A 390 -11.31 -6.05 -5.44
N LEU A 391 -12.10 -5.42 -4.56
CA LEU A 391 -12.68 -6.08 -3.40
C LEU A 391 -14.05 -6.71 -3.71
N PRO A 392 -14.33 -7.90 -3.16
CA PRO A 392 -13.42 -8.75 -2.40
C PRO A 392 -12.35 -9.37 -3.30
N THR A 393 -11.13 -9.52 -2.77
CA THR A 393 -10.05 -10.22 -3.49
C THR A 393 -10.34 -11.72 -3.58
N GLN A 394 -9.64 -12.44 -4.47
CA GLN A 394 -9.81 -13.90 -4.58
C GLN A 394 -9.47 -14.62 -3.28
N THR A 395 -8.39 -14.18 -2.59
CA THR A 395 -8.00 -14.72 -1.28
C THR A 395 -9.05 -14.42 -0.21
N ALA A 396 -9.61 -13.20 -0.21
CA ALA A 396 -10.70 -12.85 0.69
C ALA A 396 -11.97 -13.67 0.42
N MET A 397 -12.26 -13.99 -0.86
CA MET A 397 -13.38 -14.86 -1.21
C MET A 397 -13.21 -16.28 -0.65
N GLU A 398 -12.01 -16.84 -0.71
CA GLU A 398 -11.71 -18.14 -0.11
C GLU A 398 -11.89 -18.12 1.42
N LEU A 399 -11.34 -17.11 2.09
CA LEU A 399 -11.45 -16.96 3.55
C LEU A 399 -12.91 -16.71 3.99
N GLY A 400 -13.63 -15.84 3.28
CA GLY A 400 -15.03 -15.53 3.54
C GLY A 400 -15.96 -16.73 3.32
N ALA A 401 -15.69 -17.55 2.30
CA ALA A 401 -16.44 -18.79 2.10
C ALA A 401 -16.20 -19.81 3.22
N ARG A 402 -14.99 -19.92 3.74
CA ARG A 402 -14.69 -20.74 4.93
C ARG A 402 -15.42 -20.21 6.16
N ALA A 403 -15.37 -18.90 6.40
CA ALA A 403 -16.08 -18.27 7.52
C ALA A 403 -17.59 -18.47 7.42
N ALA A 404 -18.18 -18.37 6.22
CA ALA A 404 -19.58 -18.69 5.98
C ALA A 404 -19.93 -20.14 6.33
N GLY A 405 -19.05 -21.08 5.96
CA GLY A 405 -19.20 -22.49 6.31
C GLY A 405 -19.16 -22.76 7.82
N GLU A 406 -18.26 -22.07 8.54
CA GLU A 406 -18.17 -22.16 10.01
C GLU A 406 -19.43 -21.63 10.70
N ILE A 407 -19.97 -20.50 10.24
CA ILE A 407 -21.21 -19.93 10.79
C ILE A 407 -22.38 -20.90 10.61
N VAL A 408 -22.55 -21.40 9.39
CA VAL A 408 -23.66 -22.36 9.10
C VAL A 408 -23.51 -23.63 9.95
N ARG A 409 -22.28 -24.15 10.09
CA ARG A 409 -22.00 -25.32 10.91
C ARG A 409 -22.29 -25.08 12.40
N GLY A 410 -21.79 -23.93 12.93
CA GLY A 410 -22.02 -23.55 14.32
C GLY A 410 -23.51 -23.40 14.63
N TYR A 411 -24.26 -22.69 13.79
CA TYR A 411 -25.69 -22.51 13.94
C TYR A 411 -26.45 -23.85 13.93
N MET A 412 -26.10 -24.73 12.97
CA MET A 412 -26.70 -26.06 12.86
C MET A 412 -26.40 -26.94 14.09
N GLN A 413 -25.20 -26.84 14.66
CA GLN A 413 -24.83 -27.57 15.88
C GLN A 413 -25.62 -27.07 17.11
N GLU A 414 -25.91 -25.77 17.18
CA GLU A 414 -26.60 -25.14 18.31
C GLU A 414 -28.11 -25.29 18.21
N HIS A 415 -28.67 -25.14 17.01
CA HIS A 415 -30.15 -25.06 16.81
C HIS A 415 -30.74 -26.28 16.12
N GLY A 416 -29.94 -27.18 15.54
CA GLY A 416 -30.41 -28.37 14.84
C GLY A 416 -30.98 -28.11 13.44
N GLU A 417 -30.95 -26.88 12.96
CA GLU A 417 -31.45 -26.46 11.64
C GLU A 417 -30.48 -25.48 10.94
N MET A 418 -30.65 -25.28 9.64
CA MET A 418 -29.88 -24.33 8.86
C MET A 418 -30.34 -22.89 9.12
N PRO A 419 -29.44 -21.91 9.20
CA PRO A 419 -29.84 -20.52 9.31
C PRO A 419 -30.57 -20.07 8.04
N ARG A 420 -31.73 -19.44 8.18
CA ARG A 420 -32.52 -18.91 7.06
C ARG A 420 -32.15 -17.47 6.72
N SER A 421 -31.81 -16.67 7.73
CA SER A 421 -31.40 -15.26 7.59
C SER A 421 -30.27 -14.91 8.52
N LEU A 422 -29.46 -13.94 8.13
CA LEU A 422 -28.35 -13.40 8.91
C LEU A 422 -28.18 -11.90 8.64
N VAL A 423 -27.70 -11.17 9.64
CA VAL A 423 -27.27 -9.78 9.50
C VAL A 423 -25.74 -9.74 9.56
N ILE A 424 -25.12 -9.03 8.62
CA ILE A 424 -23.68 -8.80 8.58
C ILE A 424 -23.40 -7.31 8.66
N ASP A 425 -22.60 -6.90 9.65
CA ASP A 425 -22.09 -5.53 9.76
C ASP A 425 -20.84 -5.36 8.88
N LEU A 426 -20.88 -4.37 7.97
CA LEU A 426 -19.77 -4.03 7.08
C LEU A 426 -19.09 -2.72 7.52
N TRP A 427 -17.90 -2.86 8.06
CA TRP A 427 -17.08 -1.73 8.51
C TRP A 427 -16.00 -1.39 7.48
N GLY A 428 -15.95 -0.12 7.04
CA GLY A 428 -15.02 0.31 6.00
C GLY A 428 -13.54 0.02 6.31
N SER A 429 -13.10 0.21 7.55
CA SER A 429 -11.72 -0.09 7.96
C SER A 429 -11.42 -1.58 7.98
N SER A 430 -12.36 -2.41 8.44
CA SER A 430 -12.25 -3.87 8.40
C SER A 430 -12.14 -4.37 6.97
N THR A 431 -13.03 -3.92 6.10
CA THR A 431 -13.06 -4.28 4.67
C THR A 431 -11.73 -3.99 3.96
N LEU A 432 -11.10 -2.83 4.23
CA LEU A 432 -9.76 -2.53 3.68
C LEU A 432 -8.69 -3.49 4.21
N ARG A 433 -8.73 -3.80 5.51
CA ARG A 433 -7.75 -4.66 6.17
C ARG A 433 -7.84 -6.11 5.69
N THR A 434 -9.07 -6.67 5.64
CA THR A 434 -9.30 -8.08 5.28
C THR A 434 -9.31 -8.33 3.77
N GLY A 435 -9.30 -7.27 2.95
CA GLY A 435 -9.47 -7.39 1.50
C GLY A 435 -10.91 -7.72 1.09
N GLY A 436 -11.89 -7.42 1.96
CA GLY A 436 -13.32 -7.63 1.71
C GLY A 436 -13.83 -9.01 2.15
N GLU A 437 -13.22 -9.64 3.16
CA GLU A 437 -13.63 -10.97 3.65
C GLU A 437 -15.10 -11.01 4.08
N GLU A 438 -15.58 -9.96 4.75
CA GLU A 438 -16.97 -9.89 5.21
C GLU A 438 -17.97 -9.76 4.03
N ILE A 439 -17.58 -9.05 2.96
CA ILE A 439 -18.35 -9.00 1.70
C ILE A 439 -18.41 -10.39 1.08
N ALA A 440 -17.27 -11.06 0.99
CA ALA A 440 -17.13 -12.40 0.46
C ALA A 440 -17.93 -13.43 1.26
N GLN A 441 -17.96 -13.31 2.58
CA GLN A 441 -18.75 -14.13 3.47
C GLN A 441 -20.27 -14.00 3.18
N GLY A 442 -20.75 -12.75 3.04
CA GLY A 442 -22.15 -12.51 2.67
C GLY A 442 -22.52 -13.08 1.30
N LEU A 443 -21.65 -12.88 0.30
CA LEU A 443 -21.82 -13.46 -1.02
C LEU A 443 -21.86 -14.99 -0.98
N ALA A 444 -20.94 -15.62 -0.24
CA ALA A 444 -20.88 -17.07 -0.08
C ALA A 444 -22.14 -17.62 0.63
N LEU A 445 -22.66 -16.94 1.66
CA LEU A 445 -23.92 -17.32 2.33
C LEU A 445 -25.11 -17.30 1.38
N MET A 446 -25.21 -16.28 0.53
CA MET A 446 -26.23 -16.19 -0.52
C MET A 446 -26.00 -17.17 -1.69
N GLY A 447 -24.84 -17.82 -1.76
CA GLY A 447 -24.45 -18.68 -2.88
C GLY A 447 -24.04 -17.89 -4.12
N CYS A 448 -23.34 -16.80 -3.92
CA CYS A 448 -22.82 -15.94 -4.97
C CYS A 448 -21.29 -15.96 -4.99
N ARG A 449 -20.70 -15.65 -6.14
CA ARG A 449 -19.27 -15.52 -6.33
C ARG A 449 -18.97 -14.29 -7.19
N PRO A 450 -17.97 -13.44 -6.84
CA PRO A 450 -17.52 -12.37 -7.71
C PRO A 450 -16.92 -12.91 -9.02
N VAL A 451 -17.05 -12.14 -10.09
CA VAL A 451 -16.36 -12.36 -11.34
C VAL A 451 -15.28 -11.28 -11.47
N TRP A 452 -14.02 -11.69 -11.53
CA TRP A 452 -12.91 -10.77 -11.67
C TRP A 452 -12.48 -10.63 -13.12
N ASP A 453 -12.15 -9.41 -13.51
CA ASP A 453 -11.46 -9.14 -14.77
C ASP A 453 -10.00 -9.61 -14.67
N PRO A 454 -9.53 -10.52 -15.55
CA PRO A 454 -8.20 -11.12 -15.44
C PRO A 454 -7.05 -10.11 -15.58
N ALA A 455 -7.23 -9.04 -16.37
CA ALA A 455 -6.19 -8.06 -16.64
C ALA A 455 -6.01 -7.06 -15.49
N THR A 456 -7.11 -6.69 -14.82
CA THR A 456 -7.11 -5.64 -13.81
C THR A 456 -7.31 -6.13 -12.39
N GLY A 457 -7.72 -7.39 -12.20
CA GLY A 457 -8.12 -7.96 -10.91
C GLY A 457 -9.37 -7.32 -10.30
N ARG A 458 -10.07 -6.44 -11.05
CA ARG A 458 -11.29 -5.76 -10.57
C ARG A 458 -12.49 -6.68 -10.65
N VAL A 459 -13.38 -6.52 -9.70
CA VAL A 459 -14.68 -7.20 -9.73
C VAL A 459 -15.54 -6.58 -10.83
N ALA A 460 -15.86 -7.39 -11.84
CA ALA A 460 -16.65 -7.00 -13.00
C ALA A 460 -18.13 -7.35 -12.85
N GLY A 461 -18.47 -8.25 -11.91
CA GLY A 461 -19.86 -8.69 -11.69
C GLY A 461 -19.96 -9.78 -10.62
N VAL A 462 -21.12 -10.40 -10.57
CA VAL A 462 -21.42 -11.51 -9.64
C VAL A 462 -22.09 -12.66 -10.37
N GLU A 463 -21.71 -13.87 -10.04
CA GLU A 463 -22.30 -15.12 -10.49
C GLU A 463 -23.08 -15.78 -9.37
N VAL A 464 -24.26 -16.30 -9.68
CA VAL A 464 -25.10 -17.05 -8.72
C VAL A 464 -24.88 -18.54 -8.95
N LEU A 465 -24.36 -19.23 -7.95
CA LEU A 465 -24.11 -20.67 -7.97
C LEU A 465 -25.42 -21.45 -7.81
N PRO A 466 -25.60 -22.59 -8.51
CA PRO A 466 -26.78 -23.44 -8.28
C PRO A 466 -26.71 -24.10 -6.91
N PRO A 467 -27.87 -24.38 -6.24
CA PRO A 467 -27.93 -25.01 -4.92
C PRO A 467 -27.12 -26.30 -4.82
N ALA A 468 -27.14 -27.12 -5.87
CA ALA A 468 -26.34 -28.36 -5.95
C ALA A 468 -24.84 -28.17 -5.79
N SER A 469 -24.28 -27.01 -6.23
CA SER A 469 -22.86 -26.70 -6.06
C SER A 469 -22.51 -26.24 -4.65
N MET A 470 -23.49 -25.74 -3.91
CA MET A 470 -23.28 -25.25 -2.54
C MET A 470 -23.41 -26.37 -1.50
N GLY A 471 -24.16 -27.42 -1.82
CA GLY A 471 -24.48 -28.53 -0.89
C GLY A 471 -25.31 -28.09 0.32
N ARG A 472 -25.98 -26.93 0.27
CA ARG A 472 -26.81 -26.35 1.32
C ARG A 472 -27.81 -25.33 0.74
N PRO A 473 -28.88 -25.00 1.48
CA PRO A 473 -29.73 -23.86 1.16
C PRO A 473 -28.98 -22.52 1.16
N ARG A 474 -29.55 -21.53 0.49
CA ARG A 474 -29.13 -20.14 0.58
C ARG A 474 -29.51 -19.55 1.93
N VAL A 475 -28.76 -18.58 2.37
CA VAL A 475 -29.09 -17.74 3.52
C VAL A 475 -29.50 -16.36 3.01
N ASP A 476 -30.60 -15.81 3.47
CA ASP A 476 -30.98 -14.43 3.21
C ASP A 476 -30.12 -13.51 4.07
N VAL A 477 -29.27 -12.70 3.43
CA VAL A 477 -28.31 -11.86 4.12
C VAL A 477 -28.72 -10.40 4.05
N THR A 478 -28.89 -9.79 5.20
CA THR A 478 -29.07 -8.35 5.36
C THR A 478 -27.72 -7.71 5.74
N PHE A 479 -27.34 -6.67 5.05
CA PHE A 479 -26.08 -5.94 5.29
C PHE A 479 -26.36 -4.62 5.99
N ARG A 480 -25.74 -4.41 7.13
CA ARG A 480 -25.67 -3.10 7.77
C ARG A 480 -24.31 -2.49 7.46
N ILE A 481 -24.30 -1.35 6.79
CA ILE A 481 -23.06 -0.66 6.37
C ILE A 481 -22.75 0.53 7.26
N SER A 482 -21.48 0.67 7.64
CA SER A 482 -20.99 1.86 8.35
C SER A 482 -20.88 3.09 7.41
N GLY A 483 -20.84 4.29 7.97
CA GLY A 483 -20.67 5.52 7.19
C GLY A 483 -19.39 5.53 6.35
N LEU A 484 -18.28 4.99 6.89
CA LEU A 484 -17.02 4.87 6.15
C LEU A 484 -17.14 3.84 4.99
N PHE A 485 -17.85 2.73 5.20
CA PHE A 485 -18.11 1.76 4.14
C PHE A 485 -18.93 2.39 3.01
N ARG A 486 -20.03 3.08 3.35
CA ARG A 486 -20.85 3.82 2.39
C ARG A 486 -20.01 4.74 1.50
N ASP A 487 -19.09 5.51 2.10
CA ASP A 487 -18.34 6.54 1.38
C ASP A 487 -17.20 5.97 0.52
N LEU A 488 -16.59 4.86 0.93
CA LEU A 488 -15.44 4.27 0.23
C LEU A 488 -15.81 3.17 -0.77
N PHE A 489 -16.96 2.51 -0.60
CA PHE A 489 -17.29 1.28 -1.32
C PHE A 489 -18.62 1.30 -2.09
N PRO A 490 -18.94 2.35 -2.85
CA PRO A 490 -20.19 2.38 -3.62
C PRO A 490 -20.28 1.25 -4.66
N ALA A 491 -19.15 0.83 -5.24
CA ALA A 491 -19.12 -0.29 -6.17
C ALA A 491 -19.45 -1.62 -5.49
N GLN A 492 -19.04 -1.82 -4.22
CA GLN A 492 -19.37 -3.02 -3.44
C GLN A 492 -20.82 -3.02 -2.99
N ILE A 493 -21.38 -1.85 -2.68
CA ILE A 493 -22.83 -1.71 -2.43
C ILE A 493 -23.61 -2.14 -3.67
N ALA A 494 -23.23 -1.64 -4.85
CA ALA A 494 -23.86 -2.04 -6.12
C ALA A 494 -23.72 -3.54 -6.41
N LEU A 495 -22.53 -4.14 -6.10
CA LEU A 495 -22.28 -5.57 -6.23
C LEU A 495 -23.21 -6.41 -5.34
N LEU A 496 -23.34 -6.03 -4.07
CA LEU A 496 -24.21 -6.71 -3.11
C LEU A 496 -25.68 -6.58 -3.50
N ASP A 497 -26.13 -5.39 -3.92
CA ASP A 497 -27.49 -5.16 -4.40
C ASP A 497 -27.79 -6.00 -5.66
N ALA A 498 -26.84 -6.09 -6.59
CA ALA A 498 -26.95 -6.97 -7.76
C ALA A 498 -27.06 -8.45 -7.35
N ALA A 499 -26.25 -8.89 -6.37
CA ALA A 499 -26.30 -10.27 -5.85
C ALA A 499 -27.67 -10.57 -5.23
N VAL A 500 -28.20 -9.68 -4.38
CA VAL A 500 -29.54 -9.80 -3.77
C VAL A 500 -30.60 -9.94 -4.85
N LYS A 501 -30.61 -9.07 -5.86
CA LYS A 501 -31.57 -9.09 -6.97
C LYS A 501 -31.50 -10.37 -7.80
N LEU A 502 -30.28 -10.82 -8.11
CA LEU A 502 -30.08 -12.05 -8.88
C LEU A 502 -30.51 -13.30 -8.13
N VAL A 503 -30.29 -13.37 -6.82
CA VAL A 503 -30.74 -14.48 -5.96
C VAL A 503 -32.27 -14.44 -5.79
N ALA A 504 -32.84 -13.27 -5.56
CA ALA A 504 -34.29 -13.08 -5.43
C ALA A 504 -35.05 -13.49 -6.69
N ALA A 505 -34.49 -13.28 -7.87
CA ALA A 505 -35.08 -13.63 -9.16
C ALA A 505 -34.99 -15.13 -9.52
N ARG A 506 -34.30 -15.97 -8.71
CA ARG A 506 -34.16 -17.40 -8.99
C ARG A 506 -35.49 -18.13 -8.76
N ASN A 507 -35.81 -19.05 -9.65
CA ASN A 507 -36.95 -19.96 -9.46
C ASN A 507 -36.46 -21.21 -8.71
N GLU A 508 -36.32 -21.08 -7.40
CA GLU A 508 -35.91 -22.13 -6.48
C GLU A 508 -36.97 -22.33 -5.41
N ASP A 509 -36.96 -23.47 -4.73
CA ASP A 509 -37.92 -23.77 -3.68
C ASP A 509 -37.72 -22.92 -2.44
N ALA A 510 -38.79 -22.66 -1.66
CA ALA A 510 -38.74 -21.79 -0.48
C ALA A 510 -37.77 -22.28 0.61
N GLU A 511 -37.54 -23.59 0.67
CA GLU A 511 -36.58 -24.19 1.61
C GLU A 511 -35.12 -23.98 1.13
N GLU A 512 -34.88 -23.89 -0.19
CA GLU A 512 -33.56 -23.69 -0.79
C GLU A 512 -33.19 -22.21 -0.90
N ASN A 513 -34.19 -21.31 -1.07
CA ASN A 513 -33.98 -19.88 -1.27
C ASN A 513 -35.04 -19.05 -0.48
N PRO A 514 -34.74 -18.74 0.80
CA PRO A 514 -35.61 -17.89 1.63
C PRO A 514 -35.88 -16.51 1.04
N LEU A 515 -34.89 -15.92 0.36
CA LEU A 515 -34.98 -14.59 -0.25
C LEU A 515 -36.00 -14.58 -1.42
N ALA A 516 -35.93 -15.57 -2.31
CA ALA A 516 -36.92 -15.71 -3.40
C ALA A 516 -38.33 -16.03 -2.85
N ALA A 517 -38.42 -16.76 -1.74
CA ALA A 517 -39.70 -17.01 -1.06
C ALA A 517 -40.33 -15.71 -0.53
N ALA A 518 -39.52 -14.88 0.17
CA ALA A 518 -39.98 -13.59 0.68
C ALA A 518 -40.47 -12.64 -0.44
N VAL A 519 -39.83 -12.64 -1.61
CA VAL A 519 -40.24 -11.87 -2.79
C VAL A 519 -41.61 -12.36 -3.30
N LYS A 520 -41.83 -13.69 -3.37
CA LYS A 520 -43.10 -14.27 -3.81
C LYS A 520 -44.25 -13.94 -2.84
N GLU A 521 -43.98 -13.93 -1.55
CA GLU A 521 -44.96 -13.60 -0.51
C GLU A 521 -45.34 -12.13 -0.48
N THR A 522 -44.34 -11.22 -0.60
CA THR A 522 -44.55 -9.78 -0.51
C THR A 522 -44.96 -9.13 -1.83
N GLY A 523 -44.77 -9.81 -2.96
CA GLY A 523 -45.02 -9.28 -4.31
C GLY A 523 -44.09 -8.12 -4.69
N THR A 524 -42.98 -7.91 -3.96
CA THR A 524 -41.98 -6.88 -4.25
C THR A 524 -40.95 -7.42 -5.24
N GLU A 525 -40.55 -6.62 -6.24
CA GLU A 525 -39.61 -7.07 -7.28
C GLU A 525 -38.19 -7.33 -6.75
N ALA A 526 -37.77 -6.66 -5.66
CA ALA A 526 -36.52 -6.95 -4.97
C ALA A 526 -36.59 -6.45 -3.51
N PRO A 527 -36.27 -7.29 -2.52
CA PRO A 527 -36.20 -6.87 -1.13
C PRO A 527 -34.96 -6.01 -0.89
N GLU A 528 -35.15 -4.97 -0.08
CA GLU A 528 -34.05 -4.15 0.40
C GLU A 528 -33.23 -4.94 1.42
N ARG A 529 -31.92 -5.04 1.23
CA ARG A 529 -31.03 -5.83 2.11
C ARG A 529 -29.76 -5.08 2.51
N ILE A 530 -29.62 -3.79 2.14
CA ILE A 530 -28.44 -3.01 2.48
C ILE A 530 -28.90 -1.74 3.20
N PHE A 531 -28.57 -1.64 4.47
CA PHE A 531 -29.03 -0.57 5.35
C PHE A 531 -27.84 0.16 5.99
N GLY A 532 -28.00 1.43 6.31
CA GLY A 532 -26.98 2.22 6.98
C GLY A 532 -27.45 3.59 7.43
N ASN A 533 -26.51 4.37 7.93
CA ASN A 533 -26.75 5.73 8.37
C ASN A 533 -26.97 6.68 7.18
N ALA A 534 -27.61 7.83 7.45
CA ALA A 534 -27.72 8.93 6.49
C ALA A 534 -26.37 9.34 5.89
N PRO A 535 -26.31 9.85 4.64
CA PRO A 535 -25.12 10.48 4.09
C PRO A 535 -24.56 11.55 5.04
N GLY A 536 -23.23 11.49 5.29
CA GLY A 536 -22.54 12.38 6.22
C GLY A 536 -22.64 11.99 7.71
N ALA A 537 -23.47 11.00 8.07
CA ALA A 537 -23.51 10.46 9.43
C ALA A 537 -22.58 9.25 9.58
N TYR A 538 -21.95 9.14 10.75
CA TYR A 538 -21.00 8.09 11.10
C TYR A 538 -21.34 7.51 12.47
N GLY A 539 -20.68 6.42 12.84
CA GLY A 539 -20.90 5.76 14.11
C GLY A 539 -22.08 4.79 14.10
N ALA A 540 -22.47 4.33 15.29
CA ALA A 540 -23.58 3.42 15.50
C ALA A 540 -24.91 4.15 15.83
N GLY A 541 -24.88 5.47 16.01
CA GLY A 541 -26.02 6.29 16.41
C GLY A 541 -26.32 6.25 17.90
N ILE A 542 -25.43 5.69 18.70
CA ILE A 542 -25.56 5.56 20.16
C ILE A 542 -24.66 6.55 20.90
N GLU A 543 -23.86 7.34 20.19
CA GLU A 543 -22.82 8.22 20.73
C GLU A 543 -23.41 9.30 21.65
N ASP A 544 -24.58 9.82 21.31
CA ASP A 544 -25.28 10.83 22.13
C ASP A 544 -25.73 10.26 23.49
N LEU A 545 -26.03 8.96 23.54
CA LEU A 545 -26.39 8.28 24.78
C LEU A 545 -25.16 8.07 25.68
N LEU A 546 -23.97 7.90 25.10
CA LEU A 546 -22.71 7.76 25.82
C LEU A 546 -22.22 9.09 26.42
N GLY A 547 -22.55 10.22 25.77
CA GLY A 547 -22.13 11.55 26.18
C GLY A 547 -22.98 12.22 27.28
N SER A 548 -24.12 11.63 27.66
CA SER A 548 -25.00 12.21 28.68
C SER A 548 -24.58 11.78 30.09
N GLU A 549 -23.64 12.50 30.72
CA GLU A 549 -23.19 12.28 32.12
C GLU A 549 -24.33 12.41 33.16
N SER A 550 -25.50 12.91 32.79
CA SER A 550 -26.62 13.23 33.68
C SER A 550 -27.78 12.23 33.65
N ALA A 551 -27.76 11.23 32.80
CA ALA A 551 -28.77 10.18 32.77
C ALA A 551 -28.23 8.92 33.44
N GLY A 552 -29.00 8.33 34.35
CA GLY A 552 -28.67 7.02 34.94
C GLY A 552 -28.45 5.95 33.88
N PRO A 553 -28.31 4.66 34.25
CA PRO A 553 -28.02 3.61 33.29
C PRO A 553 -29.06 3.61 32.16
N VAL A 554 -28.58 3.70 30.92
CA VAL A 554 -29.40 3.67 29.70
C VAL A 554 -29.97 2.25 29.54
N SER A 555 -31.26 2.10 29.30
CA SER A 555 -31.88 0.80 29.12
C SER A 555 -31.54 0.16 27.77
N ASP A 556 -31.61 -1.16 27.67
CA ASP A 556 -31.38 -1.92 26.43
C ASP A 556 -32.31 -1.49 25.30
N GLU A 557 -33.58 -1.13 25.66
CA GLU A 557 -34.54 -0.61 24.70
C GLU A 557 -34.11 0.73 24.11
N ALA A 558 -33.53 1.61 24.94
CA ALA A 558 -33.03 2.90 24.47
C ALA A 558 -31.81 2.75 23.55
N TRP A 559 -30.89 1.83 23.86
CA TRP A 559 -29.77 1.47 22.98
C TRP A 559 -30.27 0.94 21.64
N SER A 560 -31.19 -0.03 21.67
CA SER A 560 -31.75 -0.64 20.47
C SER A 560 -32.51 0.39 19.61
N ALA A 561 -33.33 1.24 20.23
CA ALA A 561 -34.07 2.28 19.52
C ALA A 561 -33.16 3.29 18.83
N ALA A 562 -32.07 3.72 19.48
CA ALA A 562 -31.10 4.65 18.91
C ALA A 562 -30.36 4.02 17.71
N TYR A 563 -29.91 2.77 17.84
CA TYR A 563 -29.25 2.02 16.77
C TYR A 563 -30.15 1.83 15.54
N LEU A 564 -31.40 1.38 15.75
CA LEU A 564 -32.37 1.20 14.67
C LEU A 564 -32.73 2.55 14.01
N ALA A 565 -32.90 3.63 14.80
CA ALA A 565 -33.20 4.95 14.27
C ALA A 565 -32.05 5.52 13.43
N ALA A 566 -30.80 5.25 13.80
CA ALA A 566 -29.63 5.65 13.02
C ALA A 566 -29.54 4.90 11.68
N THR A 567 -29.98 3.63 11.65
CA THR A 567 -29.97 2.77 10.46
C THR A 567 -31.23 3.02 9.60
N SER A 568 -31.39 4.25 9.10
CA SER A 568 -32.63 4.75 8.50
C SER A 568 -32.54 4.98 6.98
N TYR A 569 -31.49 4.48 6.32
CA TYR A 569 -31.29 4.58 4.88
C TYR A 569 -31.11 3.20 4.27
N VAL A 570 -31.73 3.01 3.12
CA VAL A 570 -31.53 1.84 2.24
C VAL A 570 -30.58 2.23 1.13
N TYR A 571 -29.62 1.37 0.85
CA TYR A 571 -28.60 1.58 -0.17
C TYR A 571 -28.73 0.55 -1.28
N GLY A 572 -28.40 0.94 -2.52
CA GLY A 572 -28.44 0.04 -3.68
C GLY A 572 -28.36 0.77 -5.01
N GLY A 573 -28.74 0.07 -6.08
CA GLY A 573 -28.65 0.57 -7.45
C GLY A 573 -27.22 0.55 -8.00
N ALA A 574 -27.06 0.91 -9.26
CA ALA A 574 -25.78 0.85 -9.97
C ALA A 574 -24.70 1.80 -9.38
N GLU A 575 -25.11 2.85 -8.69
CA GLU A 575 -24.23 3.83 -8.08
C GLU A 575 -24.06 3.64 -6.56
N GLY A 576 -24.73 2.64 -5.97
CA GLY A 576 -24.67 2.40 -4.52
C GLY A 576 -25.26 3.56 -3.69
N THR A 577 -26.23 4.30 -4.23
CA THR A 577 -26.83 5.48 -3.59
C THR A 577 -27.82 5.11 -2.51
N GLY A 578 -28.06 6.03 -1.54
CA GLY A 578 -28.95 5.82 -0.42
C GLY A 578 -30.26 6.60 -0.50
N THR A 579 -31.36 5.98 -0.08
CA THR A 579 -32.69 6.56 0.04
C THR A 579 -33.19 6.43 1.47
N ALA A 580 -33.78 7.52 2.02
CA ALA A 580 -34.30 7.52 3.38
C ALA A 580 -35.53 6.58 3.52
N ARG A 581 -35.45 5.61 4.41
CA ARG A 581 -36.49 4.62 4.73
C ARG A 581 -36.48 4.30 6.22
N ARG A 582 -37.12 5.18 7.02
CA ARG A 582 -37.20 5.00 8.47
C ARG A 582 -37.95 3.72 8.82
N GLY A 583 -37.39 2.92 9.72
CA GLY A 583 -37.97 1.68 10.21
C GLY A 583 -37.69 0.45 9.34
N ALA A 584 -37.30 0.60 8.07
CA ALA A 584 -37.13 -0.52 7.15
C ALA A 584 -36.03 -1.55 7.55
N PHE A 585 -35.15 -1.20 8.47
CA PHE A 585 -34.17 -2.14 9.01
C PHE A 585 -34.73 -2.95 10.19
N ALA A 586 -35.74 -2.42 10.88
CA ALA A 586 -36.42 -3.11 11.98
C ALA A 586 -37.50 -4.08 11.48
N ASP A 587 -38.10 -3.77 10.32
CA ASP A 587 -39.11 -4.62 9.63
C ASP A 587 -38.45 -5.79 8.90
#